data_2dd527af5fb7cfb1cddd6a31e18f236a
#
_entry.id   2dd527af5fb7cfb1cddd6a31e18f236a
#
_cell.length_a   1.000
_cell.length_b   1.000
_cell.length_c   1.000
_cell.angle_alpha   90.00
_cell.angle_beta   90.00
_cell.angle_gamma   90.00
#
_symmetry.space_group_name_H-M   'P 1'
#
loop_
_entity.id
_entity.type
_entity.pdbx_description
1 polymer ?
#
loop_
_entity_poly.entity_id
_entity_poly.type
_entity_poly.pdbx_seq_one_letter_code
_entity_poly.pdbx_strand_id
1 'polypeptide(L)'
;MDDREGMMGPMLSSMLKIPCVSVVTRVEGGDSSITVHKEYFGGLMAAFDVQIPAVLGIQAARQTPRYAPVSKVRQIQESASIEEKSLDGVSDTVKSEVTSMAPPTKTGGAKMLGSVDELVELLKEKGVA
;
A
#
# COMPACT_ATOMS: atom_id res chain seq x y z
N MET A 1 4.52 -7.25 4.28
CA MET A 1 3.84 -5.93 4.29
C MET A 1 4.91 -4.88 4.60
N ASP A 2 5.58 -4.48 3.57
CA ASP A 2 6.89 -3.83 3.53
C ASP A 2 6.80 -2.30 3.43
N ASP A 3 5.66 -1.74 3.04
CA ASP A 3 5.45 -0.28 3.02
C ASP A 3 4.05 0.09 3.50
N ARG A 4 3.80 -0.14 4.76
CA ARG A 4 2.51 0.13 5.39
C ARG A 4 2.19 1.63 5.43
N GLU A 5 3.22 2.46 5.56
CA GLU A 5 3.09 3.91 5.66
C GLU A 5 3.14 4.63 4.30
N GLY A 6 3.41 3.90 3.20
CA GLY A 6 3.54 4.48 1.86
C GLY A 6 4.75 5.41 1.71
N MET A 7 5.78 5.22 2.52
CA MET A 7 6.96 6.10 2.58
C MET A 7 8.06 5.74 1.59
N MET A 8 8.14 4.48 1.15
CA MET A 8 9.24 4.01 0.30
C MET A 8 9.35 4.79 -1.01
N GLY A 9 8.24 4.99 -1.71
CA GLY A 9 8.24 5.75 -2.96
C GLY A 9 8.77 7.17 -2.80
N PRO A 10 8.20 8.00 -1.93
CA PRO A 10 8.68 9.36 -1.65
C PRO A 10 10.13 9.42 -1.17
N MET A 11 10.54 8.51 -0.29
CA MET A 11 11.93 8.46 0.19
C MET A 11 12.90 8.15 -0.95
N LEU A 12 12.62 7.10 -1.74
CA LEU A 12 13.45 6.71 -2.87
C LEU A 12 13.57 7.83 -3.90
N SER A 13 12.45 8.48 -4.24
CA SER A 13 12.45 9.60 -5.18
C SER A 13 13.26 10.78 -4.70
N SER A 14 13.16 11.09 -3.40
CA SER A 14 13.96 12.15 -2.77
C SER A 14 15.46 11.86 -2.81
N MET A 15 15.84 10.61 -2.51
CA MET A 15 17.25 10.17 -2.57
C MET A 15 17.81 10.21 -3.99
N LEU A 16 17.02 9.79 -4.98
CA LEU A 16 17.40 9.77 -6.39
C LEU A 16 17.21 11.12 -7.09
N LYS A 17 16.48 12.06 -6.47
CA LYS A 17 16.11 13.37 -7.04
C LYS A 17 15.33 13.25 -8.36
N ILE A 18 14.39 12.32 -8.41
CA ILE A 18 13.51 12.07 -9.56
C ILE A 18 12.04 12.23 -9.14
N PRO A 19 11.10 12.46 -10.10
CA PRO A 19 9.69 12.60 -9.80
C PRO A 19 9.10 11.36 -9.11
N CYS A 20 8.08 11.56 -8.25
CA CYS A 20 7.31 10.49 -7.62
C CYS A 20 5.81 10.74 -7.76
N VAL A 21 5.07 9.72 -8.18
CA VAL A 21 3.61 9.73 -8.15
C VAL A 21 3.11 8.47 -7.47
N SER A 22 2.37 8.63 -6.37
CA SER A 22 1.77 7.54 -5.62
C SER A 22 0.28 7.38 -5.97
N VAL A 23 -0.31 6.22 -5.62
CA VAL A 23 -1.72 5.89 -5.86
C VAL A 23 -2.05 5.88 -7.36
N VAL A 24 -1.14 5.29 -8.13
CA VAL A 24 -1.27 5.19 -9.59
C VAL A 24 -2.13 3.98 -9.95
N THR A 25 -3.14 4.22 -10.78
CA THR A 25 -4.07 3.20 -11.28
C THR A 25 -3.84 2.85 -12.74
N ARG A 26 -3.22 3.76 -13.50
CA ARG A 26 -2.94 3.55 -14.92
C ARG A 26 -1.68 4.32 -15.33
N VAL A 27 -0.91 3.71 -16.22
CA VAL A 27 0.26 4.32 -16.85
C VAL A 27 0.13 4.13 -18.36
N GLU A 28 0.33 5.20 -19.11
CA GLU A 28 0.42 5.19 -20.57
C GLU A 28 1.83 5.61 -20.96
N GLY A 29 2.49 4.76 -21.74
CA GLY A 29 3.92 4.91 -22.01
C GLY A 29 4.24 5.89 -23.12
N GLY A 30 5.40 6.51 -23.02
CA GLY A 30 6.12 7.26 -24.03
C GLY A 30 7.62 7.09 -23.81
N ASP A 31 8.43 7.52 -24.77
CA ASP A 31 9.89 7.31 -24.72
C ASP A 31 10.62 8.25 -23.74
N SER A 32 10.11 9.45 -23.53
CA SER A 32 10.72 10.47 -22.67
C SER A 32 9.82 10.92 -21.52
N SER A 33 8.51 10.72 -21.65
CA SER A 33 7.51 11.03 -20.64
C SER A 33 6.40 9.98 -20.67
N ILE A 34 5.73 9.83 -19.54
CA ILE A 34 4.60 8.92 -19.36
C ILE A 34 3.41 9.69 -18.82
N THR A 35 2.22 9.34 -19.27
CA THR A 35 0.98 9.85 -18.66
C THR A 35 0.53 8.91 -17.55
N VAL A 36 0.42 9.43 -16.35
CA VAL A 36 0.12 8.67 -15.13
C VAL A 36 -1.23 9.10 -14.59
N HIS A 37 -2.13 8.15 -14.38
CA HIS A 37 -3.44 8.40 -13.77
C HIS A 37 -3.37 8.10 -12.29
N LYS A 38 -3.59 9.13 -11.48
CA LYS A 38 -3.63 9.04 -10.02
C LYS A 38 -5.07 9.13 -9.54
N GLU A 39 -5.41 8.23 -8.63
CA GLU A 39 -6.70 8.26 -7.94
C GLU A 39 -6.63 9.13 -6.67
N TYR A 40 -7.67 9.94 -6.49
CA TYR A 40 -7.91 10.74 -5.30
C TYR A 40 -9.16 10.27 -4.57
N PHE A 41 -9.39 10.83 -3.41
CA PHE A 41 -10.57 10.53 -2.60
C PHE A 41 -11.88 10.83 -3.38
N GLY A 42 -12.90 9.99 -3.18
CA GLY A 42 -14.21 10.18 -3.82
C GLY A 42 -14.27 9.76 -5.30
N GLY A 43 -13.33 8.97 -5.78
CA GLY A 43 -13.31 8.49 -7.17
C GLY A 43 -12.82 9.53 -8.18
N LEU A 44 -12.27 10.64 -7.71
CA LEU A 44 -11.64 11.62 -8.58
C LEU A 44 -10.33 11.07 -9.15
N MET A 45 -10.11 11.32 -10.43
CA MET A 45 -8.90 10.93 -11.14
C MET A 45 -8.20 12.16 -11.71
N ALA A 46 -6.87 12.19 -11.63
CA ALA A 46 -6.07 13.19 -12.31
C ALA A 46 -5.03 12.52 -13.21
N ALA A 47 -4.79 13.09 -14.38
CA ALA A 47 -3.73 12.68 -15.28
C ALA A 47 -2.55 13.66 -15.15
N PHE A 48 -1.34 13.10 -15.05
CA PHE A 48 -0.09 13.84 -14.98
C PHE A 48 0.87 13.37 -16.07
N ASP A 49 1.50 14.30 -16.75
CA ASP A 49 2.63 14.00 -17.61
C ASP A 49 3.91 14.04 -16.76
N VAL A 50 4.56 12.90 -16.67
CA VAL A 50 5.72 12.70 -15.80
C VAL A 50 6.93 12.35 -16.65
N GLN A 51 8.00 13.10 -16.47
CA GLN A 51 9.27 12.80 -17.12
C GLN A 51 9.92 11.57 -16.47
N ILE A 52 10.51 10.72 -17.29
CA ILE A 52 11.27 9.56 -16.83
C ILE A 52 12.77 9.88 -16.76
N PRO A 53 13.49 9.28 -15.78
CA PRO A 53 13.06 8.27 -14.81
C PRO A 53 12.16 8.82 -13.70
N ALA A 54 11.22 8.00 -13.21
CA ALA A 54 10.29 8.38 -12.15
C ALA A 54 10.01 7.18 -11.23
N VAL A 55 9.61 7.45 -9.99
CA VAL A 55 9.12 6.45 -9.04
C VAL A 55 7.60 6.46 -9.07
N LEU A 56 6.99 5.30 -9.30
CA LEU A 56 5.54 5.15 -9.35
C LEU A 56 5.07 4.18 -8.27
N GLY A 57 4.18 4.65 -7.39
CA GLY A 57 3.49 3.81 -6.42
C GLY A 57 2.19 3.26 -7.01
N ILE A 58 2.21 2.04 -7.51
CA ILE A 58 1.06 1.40 -8.16
C ILE A 58 0.07 0.90 -7.11
N GLN A 59 -1.18 1.36 -7.17
CA GLN A 59 -2.24 0.94 -6.26
C GLN A 59 -2.87 -0.39 -6.68
N ALA A 60 -3.18 -0.55 -7.97
CA ALA A 60 -3.86 -1.73 -8.47
C ALA A 60 -3.38 -2.13 -9.86
N ALA A 61 -3.40 -3.42 -10.14
CA ALA A 61 -3.11 -3.92 -11.47
C ALA A 61 -4.28 -3.61 -12.43
N ARG A 62 -3.95 -3.25 -13.66
CA ARG A 62 -4.94 -2.99 -14.73
C ARG A 62 -5.72 -4.25 -15.14
N GLN A 63 -5.11 -5.41 -14.98
CA GLN A 63 -5.70 -6.69 -15.33
C GLN A 63 -5.99 -7.52 -14.10
N THR A 64 -7.08 -8.27 -14.14
CA THR A 64 -7.38 -9.26 -13.10
C THR A 64 -6.21 -10.25 -12.98
N PRO A 65 -5.75 -10.56 -11.76
CA PRO A 65 -4.70 -11.55 -11.55
C PRO A 65 -5.05 -12.89 -12.20
N ARG A 66 -4.09 -13.50 -12.89
CA ARG A 66 -4.29 -14.82 -13.50
C ARG A 66 -4.47 -15.87 -12.41
N TYR A 67 -5.42 -16.76 -12.62
CA TYR A 67 -5.60 -17.90 -11.73
C TYR A 67 -4.35 -18.79 -11.72
N ALA A 68 -3.84 -19.08 -10.54
CA ALA A 68 -2.74 -20.01 -10.34
C ALA A 68 -3.28 -21.32 -9.73
N PRO A 69 -3.28 -22.44 -10.48
CA PRO A 69 -3.67 -23.75 -9.95
C PRO A 69 -2.77 -24.17 -8.78
N VAL A 70 -3.35 -24.80 -7.75
CA VAL A 70 -2.60 -25.27 -6.57
C VAL A 70 -1.45 -26.20 -6.94
N SER A 71 -1.64 -27.05 -7.95
CA SER A 71 -0.60 -27.93 -8.48
C SER A 71 0.62 -27.14 -9.00
N LYS A 72 0.38 -26.03 -9.70
CA LYS A 72 1.44 -25.15 -10.18
C LYS A 72 2.18 -24.46 -9.05
N VAL A 73 1.45 -24.02 -8.02
CA VAL A 73 2.05 -23.40 -6.81
C VAL A 73 2.98 -24.40 -6.13
N ARG A 74 2.53 -25.65 -5.91
CA ARG A 74 3.35 -26.70 -5.30
C ARG A 74 4.60 -27.02 -6.13
N GLN A 75 4.45 -27.15 -7.45
CA GLN A 75 5.58 -27.39 -8.33
C GLN A 75 6.65 -26.29 -8.22
N ILE A 76 6.21 -25.03 -8.16
CA ILE A 76 7.13 -23.90 -8.02
C ILE A 76 7.79 -23.88 -6.65
N GLN A 77 7.05 -24.18 -5.58
CA GLN A 77 7.61 -24.27 -4.23
C GLN A 77 8.73 -25.32 -4.12
N GLU A 78 8.61 -26.42 -4.85
CA GLU A 78 9.63 -27.50 -4.87
C GLU A 78 10.83 -27.17 -5.77
N SER A 79 10.66 -26.37 -6.81
CA SER A 79 11.67 -26.13 -7.84
C SER A 79 12.30 -24.74 -7.84
N ALA A 80 11.64 -23.74 -7.26
CA ALA A 80 12.15 -22.37 -7.24
C ALA A 80 13.09 -22.13 -6.06
N SER A 81 14.25 -21.57 -6.34
CA SER A 81 15.13 -21.01 -5.31
C SER A 81 15.00 -19.49 -5.30
N ILE A 82 14.86 -18.91 -4.11
CA ILE A 82 14.93 -17.47 -3.91
C ILE A 82 16.38 -17.13 -3.61
N GLU A 83 16.97 -16.27 -4.42
CA GLU A 83 18.34 -15.82 -4.20
C GLU A 83 18.35 -14.87 -2.98
N GLU A 84 19.08 -15.26 -1.93
CA GLU A 84 19.33 -14.39 -0.78
C GLU A 84 20.59 -13.57 -1.02
N LYS A 85 20.46 -12.25 -0.94
CA LYS A 85 21.59 -11.32 -1.06
C LYS A 85 21.87 -10.66 0.28
N SER A 86 23.13 -10.68 0.69
CA SER A 86 23.57 -9.88 1.84
C SER A 86 23.59 -8.39 1.48
N LEU A 87 23.13 -7.56 2.39
CA LEU A 87 23.20 -6.12 2.28
C LEU A 87 24.45 -5.64 3.04
N ASP A 88 25.62 -5.81 2.43
CA ASP A 88 26.87 -5.36 3.03
C ASP A 88 26.91 -3.82 3.10
N GLY A 89 27.21 -3.29 4.26
CA GLY A 89 27.31 -1.84 4.50
C GLY A 89 25.99 -1.13 4.84
N VAL A 90 24.89 -1.85 4.97
CA VAL A 90 23.63 -1.29 5.51
C VAL A 90 23.70 -1.35 7.04
N SER A 91 23.67 -0.18 7.68
CA SER A 91 23.56 -0.11 9.14
C SER A 91 22.15 -0.52 9.57
N ASP A 92 22.06 -1.61 10.32
CA ASP A 92 20.80 -2.11 10.87
C ASP A 92 20.40 -1.29 12.12
N THR A 93 20.21 0.01 11.93
CA THR A 93 19.67 0.89 12.97
C THR A 93 18.15 0.83 12.95
N VAL A 94 17.61 -0.33 13.32
CA VAL A 94 16.16 -0.49 13.50
C VAL A 94 15.73 0.34 14.71
N LYS A 95 14.92 1.38 14.47
CA LYS A 95 14.37 2.24 15.53
C LYS A 95 13.15 1.63 16.23
N SER A 96 12.62 0.55 15.70
CA SER A 96 11.47 -0.17 16.25
C SER A 96 11.67 -1.67 16.10
N GLU A 97 11.42 -2.40 17.17
CA GLU A 97 11.51 -3.86 17.22
C GLU A 97 10.13 -4.46 17.49
N VAL A 98 9.81 -5.54 16.79
CA VAL A 98 8.59 -6.32 17.09
C VAL A 98 8.83 -7.17 18.32
N THR A 99 8.31 -6.75 19.46
CA THR A 99 8.48 -7.47 20.74
C THR A 99 7.56 -8.68 20.88
N SER A 100 6.38 -8.65 20.25
CA SER A 100 5.45 -9.76 20.23
C SER A 100 4.49 -9.69 19.04
N MET A 101 4.02 -10.85 18.61
CA MET A 101 2.95 -11.00 17.65
C MET A 101 1.86 -11.88 18.26
N ALA A 102 0.61 -11.38 18.26
CA ALA A 102 -0.54 -12.14 18.73
C ALA A 102 -1.72 -11.94 17.77
N PRO A 103 -2.61 -12.92 17.67
CA PRO A 103 -3.88 -12.71 16.96
C PRO A 103 -4.63 -11.53 17.59
N PRO A 104 -5.33 -10.73 16.79
CA PRO A 104 -6.12 -9.63 17.33
C PRO A 104 -7.17 -10.17 18.29
N THR A 105 -7.27 -9.56 19.46
CA THR A 105 -8.35 -9.86 20.41
C THR A 105 -9.68 -9.56 19.76
N LYS A 106 -10.60 -10.51 19.78
CA LYS A 106 -11.98 -10.28 19.34
C LYS A 106 -12.62 -9.28 20.30
N THR A 107 -12.58 -8.02 19.97
CA THR A 107 -13.43 -7.01 20.61
C THR A 107 -14.87 -7.28 20.21
N GLY A 108 -15.82 -7.13 21.12
CA GLY A 108 -17.25 -7.32 20.84
C GLY A 108 -17.66 -6.55 19.58
N GLY A 109 -18.55 -7.12 18.80
CA GLY A 109 -19.01 -6.52 17.55
C GLY A 109 -19.61 -5.11 17.76
N ALA A 110 -19.88 -4.42 16.66
CA ALA A 110 -20.50 -3.11 16.70
C ALA A 110 -21.87 -3.16 17.44
N LYS A 111 -22.11 -2.22 18.34
CA LYS A 111 -23.44 -2.04 18.93
C LYS A 111 -24.32 -1.34 17.90
N MET A 112 -25.38 -2.01 17.47
CA MET A 112 -26.39 -1.39 16.61
C MET A 112 -27.25 -0.45 17.46
N LEU A 113 -27.40 0.77 17.00
CA LEU A 113 -28.25 1.78 17.62
C LEU A 113 -29.59 1.83 16.89
N GLY A 114 -30.69 2.01 17.63
CA GLY A 114 -32.04 1.99 17.07
C GLY A 114 -32.46 3.32 16.41
N SER A 115 -31.80 4.43 16.78
CA SER A 115 -32.13 5.76 16.26
C SER A 115 -30.93 6.70 16.25
N VAL A 116 -31.09 7.82 15.53
CA VAL A 116 -30.10 8.92 15.52
C VAL A 116 -30.02 9.60 16.89
N ASP A 117 -31.15 9.69 17.60
CA ASP A 117 -31.18 10.32 18.93
C ASP A 117 -30.35 9.51 19.94
N GLU A 118 -30.43 8.18 19.90
CA GLU A 118 -29.59 7.29 20.72
C GLU A 118 -28.11 7.48 20.43
N LEU A 119 -27.74 7.74 19.16
CA LEU A 119 -26.35 8.05 18.78
C LEU A 119 -25.91 9.38 19.38
N VAL A 120 -26.74 10.41 19.29
CA VAL A 120 -26.44 11.75 19.83
C VAL A 120 -26.25 11.69 21.36
N GLU A 121 -27.11 10.97 22.07
CA GLU A 121 -26.96 10.78 23.52
C GLU A 121 -25.66 10.05 23.86
N LEU A 122 -25.35 8.98 23.15
CA LEU A 122 -24.09 8.23 23.33
C LEU A 122 -22.86 9.11 23.10
N LEU A 123 -22.88 9.95 22.07
CA LEU A 123 -21.76 10.87 21.77
C LEU A 123 -21.60 11.93 22.86
N LYS A 124 -22.69 12.48 23.39
CA LYS A 124 -22.67 13.40 24.53
C LYS A 124 -22.11 12.74 25.79
N GLU A 125 -22.57 11.53 26.11
CA GLU A 125 -22.06 10.75 27.25
C GLU A 125 -20.54 10.50 27.14
N LYS A 126 -20.06 10.30 25.93
CA LYS A 126 -18.62 10.09 25.65
C LYS A 126 -17.82 11.39 25.54
N GLY A 127 -18.43 12.54 25.61
CA GLY A 127 -17.76 13.83 25.51
C GLY A 127 -17.22 14.16 24.12
N VAL A 128 -17.85 13.61 23.08
CA VAL A 128 -17.44 13.82 21.68
C VAL A 128 -18.33 14.86 20.98
N ALA A 129 -19.50 15.16 21.54
CA ALA A 129 -20.46 16.17 21.06
C ALA A 129 -20.99 17.03 22.21
#